data_6549633cc71a7dc1d4b24bf6b1507cee
#
_entry.id   6549633cc71a7dc1d4b24bf6b1507cee
#
_cell.length_a   1.000
_cell.length_b   1.000
_cell.length_c   1.000
_cell.angle_alpha   90.00
_cell.angle_beta   90.00
_cell.angle_gamma   90.00
#
_symmetry.space_group_name_H-M   'P 1'
#
loop_
_entity.id
_entity.type
_entity.pdbx_description
1 polymer ?
#
loop_
_entity_poly.entity_id
_entity_poly.type
_entity_poly.pdbx_seq_one_letter_code
_entity_poly.pdbx_strand_id
1 'polypeptide(L)'
;MSPSARVQRSFRRGFATYDDNALVQKMIARGLTRRLLRHADADSLGHVFEAGYGTGQLTRLLMQRLRISRLHLNDLAAAPLSFATDADYLPGNVETLTLPARLDLAISASMIQWISDPKALVHRLCEAVQPGGWLALSGFGPDHFPELQALGSQAAAPSLLSAEALADLLPSGWHVYESGSRRRALWFTSPQAVLRHLRETGVNGNARRPWTRRDLDTFCQTYEHRFGRANRVPLTYQAVWLIARKT
;
A
#
# COMPACT_ATOMS: atom_id res chain seq x y z
N MET A 1 21.40 10.02 -2.73
CA MET A 1 20.65 8.86 -2.18
C MET A 1 19.44 8.63 -3.08
N SER A 2 19.26 7.40 -3.59
CA SER A 2 18.12 7.07 -4.47
C SER A 2 16.77 7.20 -3.73
N PRO A 3 15.65 7.44 -4.43
CA PRO A 3 14.32 7.47 -3.81
C PRO A 3 14.02 6.18 -3.03
N SER A 4 14.35 5.03 -3.58
CA SER A 4 14.19 3.72 -2.94
C SER A 4 14.96 3.56 -1.63
N ALA A 5 16.20 4.09 -1.54
CA ALA A 5 16.99 4.04 -0.31
C ALA A 5 16.40 4.93 0.82
N ARG A 6 15.72 6.03 0.47
CA ARG A 6 14.99 6.87 1.45
C ARG A 6 13.74 6.16 1.97
N VAL A 7 12.98 5.57 1.07
CA VAL A 7 11.79 4.76 1.40
C VAL A 7 12.18 3.61 2.32
N GLN A 8 13.21 2.84 1.96
CA GLN A 8 13.73 1.74 2.78
C GLN A 8 14.10 2.17 4.20
N ARG A 9 14.81 3.30 4.35
CA ARG A 9 15.21 3.80 5.67
C ARG A 9 14.01 4.26 6.50
N SER A 10 13.01 4.89 5.88
CA SER A 10 11.79 5.33 6.54
C SER A 10 11.00 4.13 7.09
N PHE A 11 10.82 3.10 6.28
CA PHE A 11 10.13 1.87 6.70
C PHE A 11 10.87 1.13 7.82
N ARG A 12 12.20 0.94 7.71
CA ARG A 12 12.98 0.29 8.78
C ARG A 12 12.85 0.95 10.15
N ARG A 13 12.72 2.28 10.20
CA ARG A 13 12.52 3.02 11.46
C ARG A 13 11.12 2.84 12.03
N GLY A 14 10.11 2.64 11.19
CA GLY A 14 8.72 2.47 11.59
C GLY A 14 8.34 1.04 11.95
N PHE A 15 9.11 0.01 11.58
CA PHE A 15 8.72 -1.40 11.72
C PHE A 15 8.28 -1.79 13.13
N ALA A 16 8.96 -1.28 14.18
CA ALA A 16 8.66 -1.63 15.57
C ALA A 16 7.30 -1.09 16.07
N THR A 17 6.81 0.02 15.49
CA THR A 17 5.56 0.70 15.88
C THR A 17 4.48 0.63 14.80
N TYR A 18 4.83 0.06 13.63
CA TYR A 18 3.96 0.06 12.45
C TYR A 18 2.65 -0.69 12.70
N ASP A 19 2.71 -1.86 13.30
CA ASP A 19 1.52 -2.69 13.49
C ASP A 19 0.49 -2.06 14.44
N ASP A 20 0.91 -1.28 15.41
CA ASP A 20 0.00 -0.57 16.31
C ASP A 20 -0.65 0.65 15.64
N ASN A 21 0.04 1.27 14.66
CA ASN A 21 -0.39 2.50 14.03
C ASN A 21 -0.96 2.32 12.61
N ALA A 22 -0.76 1.16 11.97
CA ALA A 22 -1.16 0.87 10.59
C ALA A 22 -2.61 0.37 10.46
N LEU A 23 -3.55 0.95 11.22
CA LEU A 23 -4.97 0.55 11.19
C LEU A 23 -5.57 0.62 9.78
N VAL A 24 -5.25 1.68 9.03
CA VAL A 24 -5.76 1.86 7.66
C VAL A 24 -5.21 0.80 6.73
N GLN A 25 -3.91 0.49 6.82
CA GLN A 25 -3.27 -0.55 6.01
C GLN A 25 -3.86 -1.94 6.32
N LYS A 26 -4.13 -2.25 7.59
CA LYS A 26 -4.87 -3.48 7.99
C LYS A 26 -6.25 -3.55 7.35
N MET A 27 -6.96 -2.42 7.31
CA MET A 27 -8.29 -2.35 6.70
C MET A 27 -8.21 -2.49 5.18
N ILE A 28 -7.19 -1.92 4.53
CA ILE A 28 -6.94 -2.04 3.09
C ILE A 28 -6.66 -3.51 2.76
N ALA A 29 -5.73 -4.17 3.46
CA ALA A 29 -5.40 -5.58 3.25
C ALA A 29 -6.63 -6.50 3.40
N ARG A 30 -7.42 -6.33 4.49
CA ARG A 30 -8.68 -7.05 4.68
C ARG A 30 -9.70 -6.76 3.58
N GLY A 31 -9.79 -5.49 3.17
CA GLY A 31 -10.67 -5.06 2.09
C GLY A 31 -10.31 -5.68 0.76
N LEU A 32 -9.02 -5.71 0.42
CA LEU A 32 -8.49 -6.30 -0.81
C LEU A 32 -8.77 -7.82 -0.85
N THR A 33 -8.38 -8.54 0.21
CA THR A 33 -8.62 -9.99 0.31
C THR A 33 -10.11 -10.34 0.19
N ARG A 34 -10.99 -9.60 0.87
CA ARG A 34 -12.43 -9.82 0.79
C ARG A 34 -12.98 -9.58 -0.61
N ARG A 35 -12.48 -8.58 -1.34
CA ARG A 35 -12.89 -8.28 -2.72
C ARG A 35 -12.42 -9.38 -3.67
N LEU A 36 -11.17 -9.79 -3.58
CA LEU A 36 -10.65 -10.90 -4.36
C LEU A 36 -11.53 -12.15 -4.20
N LEU A 37 -11.82 -12.55 -2.96
CA LEU A 37 -12.60 -13.76 -2.63
C LEU A 37 -14.10 -13.68 -2.95
N ARG A 38 -14.61 -12.53 -3.42
CA ARG A 38 -15.96 -12.45 -4.01
C ARG A 38 -16.00 -12.95 -5.45
N HIS A 39 -14.86 -12.98 -6.11
CA HIS A 39 -14.75 -13.26 -7.55
C HIS A 39 -13.90 -14.50 -7.83
N ALA A 40 -12.90 -14.77 -6.99
CA ALA A 40 -11.98 -15.89 -7.12
C ALA A 40 -12.33 -17.00 -6.15
N ASP A 41 -12.23 -18.24 -6.62
CA ASP A 41 -12.27 -19.42 -5.75
C ASP A 41 -10.97 -19.53 -4.94
N ALA A 42 -11.09 -19.58 -3.62
CA ALA A 42 -9.94 -19.65 -2.72
C ALA A 42 -9.06 -20.88 -2.96
N ASP A 43 -9.67 -22.01 -3.34
CA ASP A 43 -8.95 -23.26 -3.59
C ASP A 43 -8.16 -23.24 -4.91
N SER A 44 -8.46 -22.29 -5.83
CA SER A 44 -7.74 -22.10 -7.10
C SER A 44 -6.52 -21.18 -7.01
N LEU A 45 -6.22 -20.61 -5.84
CA LEU A 45 -5.16 -19.62 -5.62
C LEU A 45 -3.98 -20.23 -4.86
N GLY A 46 -3.38 -21.31 -5.40
CA GLY A 46 -2.32 -22.05 -4.73
C GLY A 46 -0.92 -21.48 -4.88
N HIS A 47 -0.58 -20.87 -6.03
CA HIS A 47 0.73 -20.28 -6.32
C HIS A 47 0.64 -18.75 -6.26
N VAL A 48 1.12 -18.18 -5.16
CA VAL A 48 0.91 -16.78 -4.79
C VAL A 48 2.22 -16.00 -4.74
N PHE A 49 2.22 -14.79 -5.30
CA PHE A 49 3.27 -13.79 -5.12
C PHE A 49 2.70 -12.55 -4.45
N GLU A 50 3.23 -12.19 -3.28
CA GLU A 50 2.91 -10.95 -2.58
C GLU A 50 4.07 -9.96 -2.73
N ALA A 51 3.79 -8.79 -3.32
CA ALA A 51 4.75 -7.70 -3.44
C ALA A 51 4.55 -6.68 -2.31
N GLY A 52 5.63 -6.42 -1.55
CA GLY A 52 5.61 -5.49 -0.42
C GLY A 52 4.90 -6.07 0.81
N TYR A 53 5.35 -7.25 1.30
CA TYR A 53 4.67 -7.91 2.42
C TYR A 53 4.82 -7.15 3.77
N GLY A 54 5.83 -6.30 3.93
CA GLY A 54 6.04 -5.48 5.13
C GLY A 54 6.07 -6.29 6.43
N THR A 55 5.13 -6.01 7.35
CA THR A 55 4.98 -6.75 8.61
C THR A 55 4.12 -8.02 8.48
N GLY A 56 3.72 -8.38 7.25
CA GLY A 56 2.96 -9.59 6.97
C GLY A 56 1.46 -9.51 7.27
N GLN A 57 0.89 -8.31 7.29
CA GLN A 57 -0.55 -8.13 7.54
C GLN A 57 -1.42 -8.77 6.47
N LEU A 58 -1.07 -8.58 5.18
CA LEU A 58 -1.75 -9.25 4.08
C LEU A 58 -1.39 -10.72 4.02
N THR A 59 -0.10 -11.06 4.14
CA THR A 59 0.39 -12.46 4.19
C THR A 59 -0.41 -13.33 5.14
N ARG A 60 -0.61 -12.85 6.38
CA ARG A 60 -1.39 -13.58 7.40
C ARG A 60 -2.84 -13.82 6.97
N LEU A 61 -3.47 -12.86 6.31
CA LEU A 61 -4.83 -13.01 5.79
C LEU A 61 -4.90 -14.02 4.64
N LEU A 62 -3.91 -14.01 3.74
CA LEU A 62 -3.82 -14.96 2.64
C LEU A 62 -3.67 -16.37 3.18
N MET A 63 -2.72 -16.63 4.10
CA MET A 63 -2.50 -17.93 4.71
C MET A 63 -3.73 -18.45 5.49
N GLN A 64 -4.56 -17.56 6.03
CA GLN A 64 -5.80 -17.93 6.73
C GLN A 64 -6.98 -18.23 5.80
N ARG A 65 -6.94 -17.76 4.56
CA ARG A 65 -8.09 -17.74 3.66
C ARG A 65 -7.91 -18.57 2.39
N LEU A 66 -6.66 -18.86 2.02
CA LEU A 66 -6.30 -19.57 0.81
C LEU A 66 -5.58 -20.88 1.15
N ARG A 67 -5.70 -21.87 0.27
CA ARG A 67 -4.90 -23.10 0.32
C ARG A 67 -3.62 -22.92 -0.51
N ILE A 68 -2.67 -22.19 0.05
CA ILE A 68 -1.42 -21.84 -0.63
C ILE A 68 -0.50 -23.05 -0.65
N SER A 69 -0.12 -23.49 -1.85
CA SER A 69 0.88 -24.53 -2.08
C SER A 69 2.29 -23.97 -2.25
N ARG A 70 2.40 -22.71 -2.76
CA ARG A 70 3.65 -22.00 -2.92
C ARG A 70 3.44 -20.51 -2.72
N LEU A 71 4.17 -19.93 -1.76
CA LEU A 71 4.09 -18.52 -1.40
C LEU A 71 5.44 -17.84 -1.62
N HIS A 72 5.46 -16.83 -2.48
CA HIS A 72 6.61 -15.95 -2.66
C HIS A 72 6.33 -14.59 -2.03
N LEU A 73 7.24 -14.13 -1.19
CA LEU A 73 7.14 -12.89 -0.44
C LEU A 73 8.26 -11.93 -0.82
N ASN A 74 7.91 -10.82 -1.45
CA ASN A 74 8.88 -9.78 -1.78
C ASN A 74 8.72 -8.57 -0.87
N ASP A 75 9.85 -8.04 -0.40
CA ASP A 75 9.93 -6.71 0.22
C ASP A 75 11.32 -6.10 0.03
N LEU A 76 11.39 -4.77 0.02
CA LEU A 76 12.64 -4.02 -0.12
C LEU A 76 13.48 -4.04 1.17
N ALA A 77 12.83 -4.18 2.33
CA ALA A 77 13.45 -3.93 3.64
C ALA A 77 13.07 -4.90 4.75
N ALA A 78 12.00 -5.67 4.58
CA ALA A 78 11.47 -6.52 5.63
C ALA A 78 12.33 -7.76 5.89
N ALA A 79 12.31 -8.23 7.15
CA ALA A 79 12.89 -9.49 7.55
C ALA A 79 11.87 -10.63 7.36
N PRO A 80 12.33 -11.89 7.22
CA PRO A 80 11.44 -13.04 7.14
C PRO A 80 10.43 -13.09 8.31
N LEU A 81 9.20 -13.50 7.99
CA LEU A 81 8.11 -13.58 8.95
C LEU A 81 8.16 -14.91 9.70
N SER A 82 8.16 -14.88 11.03
CA SER A 82 8.25 -16.07 11.87
C SER A 82 7.09 -17.07 11.72
N PHE A 83 5.97 -16.61 11.16
CA PHE A 83 4.78 -17.44 10.91
C PHE A 83 4.63 -17.93 9.45
N ALA A 84 5.55 -17.56 8.56
CA ALA A 84 5.56 -17.94 7.15
C ALA A 84 6.92 -18.57 6.78
N THR A 85 7.33 -19.58 7.55
CA THR A 85 8.64 -20.23 7.47
C THR A 85 8.88 -20.94 6.13
N ASP A 86 7.82 -21.44 5.51
CA ASP A 86 7.87 -22.19 4.26
C ASP A 86 7.71 -21.29 3.01
N ALA A 87 7.68 -19.97 3.19
CA ALA A 87 7.61 -19.03 2.08
C ALA A 87 8.97 -18.82 1.42
N ASP A 88 8.96 -18.67 0.10
CA ASP A 88 10.14 -18.25 -0.68
C ASP A 88 10.31 -16.72 -0.52
N TYR A 89 11.29 -16.27 0.25
CA TYR A 89 11.59 -14.85 0.43
C TYR A 89 12.44 -14.31 -0.73
N LEU A 90 11.95 -13.26 -1.36
CA LEU A 90 12.57 -12.59 -2.51
C LEU A 90 12.92 -11.13 -2.12
N PRO A 91 13.99 -10.90 -1.35
CA PRO A 91 14.35 -9.56 -0.91
C PRO A 91 14.84 -8.69 -2.07
N GLY A 92 14.47 -7.41 -2.05
CA GLY A 92 14.94 -6.43 -3.04
C GLY A 92 13.84 -5.64 -3.72
N ASN A 93 14.27 -4.79 -4.67
CA ASN A 93 13.34 -3.92 -5.39
C ASN A 93 12.50 -4.73 -6.39
N VAL A 94 11.20 -4.75 -6.19
CA VAL A 94 10.24 -5.45 -7.06
C VAL A 94 10.29 -4.96 -8.51
N GLU A 95 10.70 -3.71 -8.76
CA GLU A 95 10.81 -3.14 -10.11
C GLU A 95 11.92 -3.81 -10.94
N THR A 96 12.91 -4.43 -10.30
CA THR A 96 14.06 -5.06 -10.96
C THR A 96 14.23 -6.55 -10.66
N LEU A 97 13.48 -7.06 -9.69
CA LEU A 97 13.52 -8.46 -9.28
C LEU A 97 13.02 -9.39 -10.39
N THR A 98 13.64 -10.55 -10.57
CA THR A 98 13.07 -11.63 -11.39
C THR A 98 11.84 -12.20 -10.67
N LEU A 99 10.67 -12.03 -11.27
CA LEU A 99 9.41 -12.52 -10.70
C LEU A 99 9.24 -14.01 -10.95
N PRO A 100 8.60 -14.75 -10.01
CA PRO A 100 8.17 -16.13 -10.27
C PRO A 100 7.15 -16.15 -11.43
N ALA A 101 7.12 -17.22 -12.19
CA ALA A 101 6.21 -17.38 -13.32
C ALA A 101 5.05 -18.32 -12.98
N ARG A 102 4.00 -18.29 -13.80
CA ARG A 102 2.81 -19.17 -13.70
C ARG A 102 2.08 -19.00 -12.35
N LEU A 103 1.94 -17.78 -11.90
CA LEU A 103 1.22 -17.44 -10.68
C LEU A 103 -0.28 -17.60 -10.86
N ASP A 104 -0.96 -18.15 -9.85
CA ASP A 104 -2.42 -18.09 -9.73
C ASP A 104 -2.86 -16.72 -9.26
N LEU A 105 -2.02 -16.07 -8.43
CA LEU A 105 -2.29 -14.77 -7.86
C LEU A 105 -1.02 -13.93 -7.72
N ALA A 106 -1.02 -12.73 -8.29
CA ALA A 106 -0.13 -11.66 -7.92
C ALA A 106 -0.91 -10.63 -7.09
N ILE A 107 -0.44 -10.32 -5.87
CA ILE A 107 -1.16 -9.43 -4.96
C ILE A 107 -0.24 -8.43 -4.27
N SER A 108 -0.76 -7.22 -4.03
CA SER A 108 -0.04 -6.19 -3.27
C SER A 108 -1.01 -5.24 -2.56
N ALA A 109 -0.72 -4.93 -1.30
CA ALA A 109 -1.49 -3.96 -0.52
C ALA A 109 -0.62 -2.80 -0.05
N SER A 110 -1.03 -1.57 -0.38
CA SER A 110 -0.38 -0.33 0.10
C SER A 110 1.10 -0.19 -0.29
N MET A 111 1.50 -0.72 -1.46
CA MET A 111 2.87 -0.65 -1.97
C MET A 111 2.97 0.14 -3.29
N ILE A 112 1.98 -0.01 -4.20
CA ILE A 112 2.04 0.52 -5.57
C ILE A 112 2.34 2.03 -5.64
N GLN A 113 1.91 2.82 -4.67
CA GLN A 113 2.18 4.26 -4.60
C GLN A 113 3.67 4.61 -4.44
N TRP A 114 4.51 3.66 -4.04
CA TRP A 114 5.95 3.84 -3.85
C TRP A 114 6.79 3.48 -5.08
N ILE A 115 6.15 2.96 -6.11
CA ILE A 115 6.78 2.48 -7.34
C ILE A 115 7.09 3.66 -8.27
N SER A 116 8.27 3.62 -8.87
CA SER A 116 8.73 4.68 -9.79
C SER A 116 8.04 4.60 -11.14
N ASP A 117 7.87 3.37 -11.66
CA ASP A 117 7.13 3.08 -12.89
C ASP A 117 6.04 2.03 -12.62
N PRO A 118 4.85 2.46 -12.16
CA PRO A 118 3.74 1.56 -11.90
C PRO A 118 3.29 0.77 -13.14
N LYS A 119 3.40 1.36 -14.34
CA LYS A 119 3.01 0.70 -15.59
C LYS A 119 3.91 -0.50 -15.87
N ALA A 120 5.22 -0.28 -15.84
CA ALA A 120 6.18 -1.37 -16.06
C ALA A 120 6.01 -2.48 -15.02
N LEU A 121 5.79 -2.14 -13.73
CA LEU A 121 5.58 -3.16 -12.71
C LEU A 121 4.27 -3.94 -12.93
N VAL A 122 3.16 -3.27 -13.23
CA VAL A 122 1.87 -3.94 -13.48
C VAL A 122 1.99 -4.88 -14.67
N HIS A 123 2.65 -4.47 -15.77
CA HIS A 123 2.89 -5.35 -16.93
C HIS A 123 3.69 -6.60 -16.54
N ARG A 124 4.78 -6.45 -15.78
CA ARG A 124 5.58 -7.58 -15.31
C ARG A 124 4.79 -8.53 -14.41
N LEU A 125 3.96 -8.00 -13.50
CA LEU A 125 3.06 -8.82 -12.68
C LEU A 125 2.05 -9.57 -13.55
N CYS A 126 1.48 -8.89 -14.56
CA CYS A 126 0.56 -9.49 -15.52
C CYS A 126 1.18 -10.62 -16.35
N GLU A 127 2.44 -10.47 -16.75
CA GLU A 127 3.22 -11.50 -17.46
C GLU A 127 3.46 -12.72 -16.56
N ALA A 128 3.78 -12.50 -15.30
CA ALA A 128 4.05 -13.56 -14.32
C ALA A 128 2.81 -14.41 -13.97
N VAL A 129 1.60 -13.86 -14.10
CA VAL A 129 0.33 -14.55 -13.85
C VAL A 129 -0.03 -15.43 -15.03
N GLN A 130 -0.44 -16.68 -14.76
CA GLN A 130 -0.90 -17.63 -15.79
C GLN A 130 -2.30 -17.28 -16.33
N PRO A 131 -2.72 -17.77 -17.51
CA PRO A 131 -4.09 -17.65 -17.97
C PRO A 131 -5.08 -18.17 -16.93
N GLY A 132 -6.18 -17.43 -16.70
CA GLY A 132 -7.15 -17.71 -15.64
C GLY A 132 -6.73 -17.26 -14.23
N GLY A 133 -5.50 -16.81 -14.03
CA GLY A 133 -5.00 -16.27 -12.75
C GLY A 133 -5.43 -14.83 -12.49
N TRP A 134 -5.09 -14.31 -11.33
CA TRP A 134 -5.60 -13.05 -10.79
C TRP A 134 -4.49 -12.04 -10.47
N LEU A 135 -4.83 -10.77 -10.63
CA LEU A 135 -4.08 -9.63 -10.11
C LEU A 135 -4.97 -8.86 -9.13
N ALA A 136 -4.47 -8.64 -7.91
CA ALA A 136 -5.16 -7.89 -6.89
C ALA A 136 -4.23 -6.79 -6.32
N LEU A 137 -4.53 -5.54 -6.61
CA LEU A 137 -3.71 -4.41 -6.18
C LEU A 137 -4.51 -3.44 -5.33
N SER A 138 -3.88 -2.85 -4.33
CA SER A 138 -4.41 -1.68 -3.64
C SER A 138 -3.29 -0.72 -3.25
N GLY A 139 -3.66 0.55 -3.17
CA GLY A 139 -2.77 1.64 -2.82
C GLY A 139 -3.53 2.85 -2.34
N PHE A 140 -2.92 4.03 -2.46
CA PHE A 140 -3.55 5.30 -2.15
C PHE A 140 -3.74 6.12 -3.43
N GLY A 141 -4.87 6.83 -3.48
CA GLY A 141 -5.27 7.64 -4.62
C GLY A 141 -4.86 9.12 -4.51
N PRO A 142 -5.16 9.93 -5.55
CA PRO A 142 -4.72 11.32 -5.61
C PRO A 142 -5.30 12.23 -4.51
N ASP A 143 -6.46 11.88 -3.95
CA ASP A 143 -7.07 12.62 -2.83
C ASP A 143 -6.62 12.08 -1.44
N HIS A 144 -5.45 11.48 -1.39
CA HIS A 144 -4.85 11.01 -0.14
C HIS A 144 -4.32 12.20 0.67
N PHE A 145 -4.78 12.35 1.91
CA PHE A 145 -4.43 13.46 2.81
C PHE A 145 -4.79 14.85 2.27
N PRO A 146 -6.05 15.10 1.84
CA PRO A 146 -6.45 16.39 1.28
C PRO A 146 -6.22 17.54 2.26
N GLU A 147 -6.27 17.29 3.57
CA GLU A 147 -5.98 18.29 4.59
C GLU A 147 -4.53 18.78 4.51
N LEU A 148 -3.59 17.86 4.32
CA LEU A 148 -2.16 18.19 4.16
C LEU A 148 -1.89 18.90 2.83
N GLN A 149 -2.51 18.41 1.74
CA GLN A 149 -2.41 19.04 0.42
C GLN A 149 -2.91 20.50 0.46
N ALA A 150 -4.05 20.73 1.11
CA ALA A 150 -4.63 22.07 1.24
C ALA A 150 -3.78 23.03 2.08
N LEU A 151 -2.84 22.53 2.89
CA LEU A 151 -1.85 23.29 3.63
C LEU A 151 -0.47 23.38 2.90
N GLY A 152 -0.44 23.00 1.62
CA GLY A 152 0.76 23.10 0.80
C GLY A 152 1.80 22.00 1.05
N SER A 153 1.44 20.91 1.74
CA SER A 153 2.34 19.77 1.89
C SER A 153 2.61 19.12 0.53
N GLN A 154 3.90 18.97 0.21
CA GLN A 154 4.37 18.24 -0.97
C GLN A 154 4.86 16.83 -0.61
N ALA A 155 4.65 16.40 0.64
CA ALA A 155 5.02 15.07 1.11
C ALA A 155 4.00 14.03 0.61
N ALA A 156 4.09 13.68 -0.68
CA ALA A 156 3.27 12.66 -1.31
C ALA A 156 4.13 11.46 -1.72
N ALA A 157 3.51 10.29 -1.80
CA ALA A 157 4.10 9.14 -2.47
C ALA A 157 4.27 9.44 -3.98
N PRO A 158 5.25 8.86 -4.68
CA PRO A 158 5.56 9.18 -6.07
C PRO A 158 4.42 8.86 -7.05
N SER A 159 3.58 7.86 -6.75
CA SER A 159 2.56 7.35 -7.66
C SER A 159 1.21 7.19 -6.98
N LEU A 160 0.47 8.29 -6.84
CA LEU A 160 -0.92 8.27 -6.37
C LEU A 160 -1.85 8.14 -7.58
N LEU A 161 -2.35 6.94 -7.83
CA LEU A 161 -3.21 6.62 -8.98
C LEU A 161 -4.68 6.60 -8.58
N SER A 162 -5.57 7.10 -9.45
CA SER A 162 -7.00 6.83 -9.29
C SER A 162 -7.32 5.37 -9.59
N ALA A 163 -8.52 4.92 -9.25
CA ALA A 163 -8.93 3.54 -9.54
C ALA A 163 -8.98 3.26 -11.05
N GLU A 164 -9.41 4.26 -11.83
CA GLU A 164 -9.44 4.24 -13.29
C GLU A 164 -8.01 4.17 -13.85
N ALA A 165 -7.14 5.08 -13.42
CA ALA A 165 -5.74 5.10 -13.85
C ALA A 165 -5.01 3.79 -13.50
N LEU A 166 -5.33 3.16 -12.36
CA LEU A 166 -4.77 1.86 -11.99
C LEU A 166 -5.28 0.74 -12.92
N ALA A 167 -6.55 0.77 -13.31
CA ALA A 167 -7.13 -0.19 -14.24
C ALA A 167 -6.58 -0.02 -15.67
N ASP A 168 -6.33 1.22 -16.09
CA ASP A 168 -5.75 1.55 -17.42
C ASP A 168 -4.29 1.08 -17.57
N LEU A 169 -3.63 0.67 -16.50
CA LEU A 169 -2.30 0.06 -16.57
C LEU A 169 -2.33 -1.40 -17.04
N LEU A 170 -3.49 -2.05 -17.07
CA LEU A 170 -3.59 -3.45 -17.48
C LEU A 170 -3.31 -3.59 -19.00
N PRO A 171 -2.52 -4.58 -19.43
CA PRO A 171 -2.38 -4.91 -20.83
C PRO A 171 -3.67 -5.57 -21.38
N SER A 172 -3.75 -5.76 -22.70
CA SER A 172 -4.80 -6.57 -23.32
C SER A 172 -4.85 -8.00 -22.76
N GLY A 173 -6.03 -8.64 -22.80
CA GLY A 173 -6.20 -9.99 -22.24
C GLY A 173 -6.45 -10.02 -20.74
N TRP A 174 -6.87 -8.90 -20.13
CA TRP A 174 -7.28 -8.81 -18.74
C TRP A 174 -8.71 -8.31 -18.61
N HIS A 175 -9.47 -8.92 -17.72
CA HIS A 175 -10.82 -8.49 -17.38
C HIS A 175 -10.84 -7.90 -15.97
N VAL A 176 -11.36 -6.67 -15.82
CA VAL A 176 -11.53 -6.01 -14.53
C VAL A 176 -12.84 -6.49 -13.90
N TYR A 177 -12.73 -7.16 -12.76
CA TYR A 177 -13.89 -7.62 -11.97
C TYR A 177 -14.37 -6.58 -10.97
N GLU A 178 -13.43 -5.86 -10.36
CA GLU A 178 -13.76 -4.80 -9.43
C GLU A 178 -12.62 -3.77 -9.40
N SER A 179 -12.95 -2.50 -9.54
CA SER A 179 -12.06 -1.40 -9.22
C SER A 179 -12.83 -0.32 -8.47
N GLY A 180 -12.13 0.51 -7.72
CA GLY A 180 -12.79 1.60 -7.02
C GLY A 180 -11.92 2.28 -5.97
N SER A 181 -12.51 3.28 -5.32
CA SER A 181 -11.85 4.02 -4.27
C SER A 181 -12.77 4.26 -3.07
N ARG A 182 -12.16 4.50 -1.91
CA ARG A 182 -12.89 4.85 -0.69
C ARG A 182 -12.08 5.82 0.15
N ARG A 183 -12.71 6.92 0.54
CA ARG A 183 -12.17 7.86 1.53
C ARG A 183 -12.58 7.46 2.94
N ARG A 184 -11.65 7.63 3.88
CA ARG A 184 -11.89 7.43 5.31
C ARG A 184 -11.05 8.39 6.12
N ALA A 185 -11.70 9.21 6.94
CA ALA A 185 -11.06 10.06 7.91
C ALA A 185 -10.76 9.29 9.20
N LEU A 186 -9.53 9.39 9.70
CA LEU A 186 -9.17 9.14 11.08
C LEU A 186 -9.21 10.45 11.84
N TRP A 187 -9.68 10.42 13.09
CA TRP A 187 -9.83 11.61 13.93
C TRP A 187 -8.81 11.61 15.06
N PHE A 188 -8.04 12.67 15.15
CA PHE A 188 -6.96 12.88 16.12
C PHE A 188 -7.32 13.98 17.10
N THR A 189 -6.69 13.95 18.27
CA THR A 189 -6.88 14.96 19.32
C THR A 189 -6.20 16.29 19.02
N SER A 190 -5.23 16.31 18.07
CA SER A 190 -4.51 17.52 17.69
C SER A 190 -3.76 17.32 16.36
N PRO A 191 -3.34 18.39 15.67
CA PRO A 191 -2.46 18.32 14.49
C PRO A 191 -1.10 17.69 14.80
N GLN A 192 -0.57 17.87 16.01
CA GLN A 192 0.67 17.21 16.44
C GLN A 192 0.50 15.69 16.50
N ALA A 193 -0.68 15.20 16.91
CA ALA A 193 -0.99 13.77 16.89
C ALA A 193 -1.06 13.23 15.45
N VAL A 194 -1.58 14.02 14.49
CA VAL A 194 -1.52 13.69 13.05
C VAL A 194 -0.08 13.55 12.58
N LEU A 195 0.79 14.52 12.88
CA LEU A 195 2.20 14.49 12.48
C LEU A 195 2.95 13.31 13.10
N ARG A 196 2.63 12.97 14.35
CA ARG A 196 3.18 11.79 15.03
C ARG A 196 2.77 10.51 14.31
N HIS A 197 1.49 10.35 14.02
CA HIS A 197 0.95 9.22 13.28
C HIS A 197 1.62 9.03 11.90
N LEU A 198 1.80 10.11 11.13
CA LEU A 198 2.50 10.08 9.85
C LEU A 198 3.96 9.63 9.98
N ARG A 199 4.63 10.02 11.07
CA ARG A 199 6.00 9.57 11.37
C ARG A 199 6.06 8.09 11.73
N GLU A 200 5.12 7.62 12.55
CA GLU A 200 5.03 6.24 13.04
C GLU A 200 4.61 5.26 11.93
N THR A 201 3.87 5.73 10.93
CA THR A 201 3.51 4.95 9.74
C THR A 201 4.49 5.07 8.58
N GLY A 202 5.60 5.80 8.75
CA GLY A 202 6.67 5.90 7.75
C GLY A 202 6.36 6.77 6.53
N VAL A 203 5.25 7.51 6.53
CA VAL A 203 4.79 8.30 5.37
C VAL A 203 5.58 9.60 5.16
N ASN A 204 6.38 10.03 6.14
CA ASN A 204 7.12 11.32 6.12
C ASN A 204 8.42 11.31 5.29
N GLY A 205 8.69 10.32 4.45
CA GLY A 205 9.96 10.14 3.73
C GLY A 205 10.38 11.29 2.80
N ASN A 206 9.51 12.28 2.51
CA ASN A 206 9.75 13.38 1.58
C ASN A 206 9.84 14.78 2.20
N ALA A 207 9.93 14.92 3.53
CA ALA A 207 10.13 16.22 4.17
C ALA A 207 11.48 16.83 3.71
N ARG A 208 11.43 17.97 3.00
CA ARG A 208 12.62 18.59 2.37
C ARG A 208 13.46 19.41 3.34
N ARG A 209 12.89 19.91 4.45
CA ARG A 209 13.60 20.69 5.48
C ARG A 209 13.01 20.40 6.88
N PRO A 210 13.81 20.51 7.94
CA PRO A 210 13.29 20.55 9.30
C PRO A 210 12.38 21.77 9.49
N TRP A 211 11.27 21.60 10.21
CA TRP A 211 10.42 22.72 10.59
C TRP A 211 11.00 23.46 11.80
N THR A 212 10.90 24.77 11.77
CA THR A 212 11.11 25.59 12.96
C THR A 212 9.91 25.45 13.92
N ARG A 213 10.05 25.90 15.15
CA ARG A 213 8.94 25.94 16.10
C ARG A 213 7.76 26.78 15.57
N ARG A 214 8.08 27.91 14.94
CA ARG A 214 7.09 28.79 14.32
C ARG A 214 6.35 28.13 13.15
N ASP A 215 7.05 27.36 12.31
CA ASP A 215 6.42 26.59 11.21
C ASP A 215 5.41 25.58 11.77
N LEU A 216 5.78 24.88 12.87
CA LEU A 216 4.91 23.92 13.53
C LEU A 216 3.68 24.58 14.15
N ASP A 217 3.86 25.68 14.85
CA ASP A 217 2.76 26.41 15.49
C ASP A 217 1.78 26.95 14.45
N THR A 218 2.29 27.55 13.35
CA THR A 218 1.48 28.04 12.24
C THR A 218 0.70 26.90 11.57
N PHE A 219 1.36 25.77 11.33
CA PHE A 219 0.69 24.58 10.77
C PHE A 219 -0.45 24.10 11.68
N CYS A 220 -0.19 23.97 12.97
CA CYS A 220 -1.18 23.46 13.92
C CYS A 220 -2.41 24.39 14.02
N GLN A 221 -2.18 25.70 14.15
CA GLN A 221 -3.27 26.68 14.19
C GLN A 221 -4.11 26.66 12.91
N THR A 222 -3.43 26.63 11.74
CA THR A 222 -4.12 26.60 10.45
C THR A 222 -4.90 25.29 10.26
N TYR A 223 -4.33 24.16 10.68
CA TYR A 223 -4.99 22.84 10.58
C TYR A 223 -6.25 22.78 11.42
N GLU A 224 -6.17 23.23 12.69
CA GLU A 224 -7.31 23.28 13.60
C GLU A 224 -8.41 24.24 13.11
N HIS A 225 -8.02 25.43 12.66
CA HIS A 225 -8.97 26.41 12.15
C HIS A 225 -9.73 25.92 10.92
N ARG A 226 -9.04 25.27 9.98
CA ARG A 226 -9.64 24.83 8.70
C ARG A 226 -10.40 23.52 8.78
N PHE A 227 -9.93 22.58 9.59
CA PHE A 227 -10.43 21.21 9.59
C PHE A 227 -10.93 20.72 10.96
N GLY A 228 -10.68 21.47 12.03
CA GLY A 228 -11.09 21.09 13.38
C GLY A 228 -12.61 21.00 13.55
N ARG A 229 -13.07 19.92 14.21
CA ARG A 229 -14.47 19.71 14.58
C ARG A 229 -14.52 19.01 15.93
N ALA A 230 -15.37 19.49 16.85
CA ALA A 230 -15.59 18.88 18.17
C ALA A 230 -14.28 18.50 18.88
N ASN A 231 -13.31 19.43 18.94
CA ASN A 231 -11.99 19.25 19.55
C ASN A 231 -11.16 18.10 18.93
N ARG A 232 -11.41 17.74 17.68
CA ARG A 232 -10.63 16.76 16.91
C ARG A 232 -10.33 17.28 15.52
N VAL A 233 -9.27 16.75 14.93
CA VAL A 233 -8.86 17.04 13.56
C VAL A 233 -8.82 15.75 12.73
N PRO A 234 -9.28 15.79 11.47
CA PRO A 234 -9.26 14.62 10.59
C PRO A 234 -7.89 14.44 9.93
N LEU A 235 -7.59 13.23 9.50
CA LEU A 235 -6.64 12.92 8.46
C LEU A 235 -7.30 11.92 7.52
N THR A 236 -7.57 12.33 6.29
CA THR A 236 -8.38 11.55 5.35
C THR A 236 -7.49 10.71 4.44
N TYR A 237 -7.69 9.41 4.51
CA TYR A 237 -7.09 8.42 3.62
C TYR A 237 -8.01 8.17 2.43
N GLN A 238 -7.44 8.08 1.23
CA GLN A 238 -8.13 7.54 0.06
C GLN A 238 -7.48 6.24 -0.36
N ALA A 239 -8.12 5.12 -0.07
CA ALA A 239 -7.70 3.81 -0.58
C ALA A 239 -8.26 3.62 -2.00
N VAL A 240 -7.45 3.02 -2.88
CA VAL A 240 -7.85 2.55 -4.22
C VAL A 240 -7.58 1.06 -4.34
N TRP A 241 -8.33 0.35 -5.19
CA TRP A 241 -8.13 -1.08 -5.45
C TRP A 241 -8.48 -1.46 -6.88
N LEU A 242 -7.90 -2.56 -7.31
CA LEU A 242 -8.13 -3.24 -8.58
C LEU A 242 -8.11 -4.75 -8.35
N ILE A 243 -9.13 -5.44 -8.85
CA ILE A 243 -9.21 -6.91 -8.96
C ILE A 243 -9.44 -7.25 -10.43
N ALA A 244 -8.49 -7.94 -11.03
CA ALA A 244 -8.56 -8.31 -12.44
C ALA A 244 -8.14 -9.78 -12.65
N ARG A 245 -8.62 -10.39 -13.71
CA ARG A 245 -8.34 -11.78 -14.09
C ARG A 245 -7.78 -11.82 -15.51
N LYS A 246 -6.75 -12.64 -15.71
CA LYS A 246 -6.18 -12.89 -17.03
C LYS A 246 -7.10 -13.82 -17.81
N THR A 247 -7.48 -13.44 -19.03
CA THR A 247 -8.30 -14.25 -19.95
C THR A 247 -7.48 -15.30 -20.65
#